data_38048a248a72b184e21895d283d20033
#
_entry.id   38048a248a72b184e21895d283d20033
#
_cell.length_a   1.000
_cell.length_b   1.000
_cell.length_c   1.000
_cell.angle_alpha   90.00
_cell.angle_beta   90.00
_cell.angle_gamma   90.00
#
_symmetry.space_group_name_H-M   'P 1'
#
loop_
_entity.id
_entity.type
_entity.pdbx_description
1 polymer ?
#
loop_
_entity_poly.entity_id
_entity_poly.type
_entity_poly.pdbx_seq_one_letter_code
_entity_poly.pdbx_strand_id
1 'polypeptide(L)'
;MGKTFNAEKQLAAAEYCPQKMLTVANSFFYAAEVCDDSWTPPTDERYQQLLIAIFVNRAVACEIFIKALLQNEHIPLTKEHNLKTLFDLLPLKIQAELKNCYAQMDSSIEDKLNLIADSFIEIRYAYEYSSLSIEPPFLESFARNLQEIAIRELGPKNKM
;
A
#
# COMPACT_ATOMS: atom_id res chain seq x y z
N MET A 1 25.49 16.81 -16.91
CA MET A 1 24.83 17.78 -16.01
C MET A 1 23.81 17.05 -15.15
N GLY A 2 24.16 16.79 -13.90
CA GLY A 2 23.27 16.16 -12.95
C GLY A 2 22.17 17.14 -12.54
N LYS A 3 20.91 16.79 -12.75
CA LYS A 3 19.80 17.49 -12.12
C LYS A 3 19.82 17.13 -10.64
N THR A 4 20.32 18.01 -9.81
CA THR A 4 20.15 17.94 -8.36
C THR A 4 18.64 17.99 -8.07
N PHE A 5 18.11 16.90 -7.60
CA PHE A 5 16.73 16.79 -7.14
C PHE A 5 16.64 17.63 -5.85
N ASN A 6 16.03 18.78 -5.93
CA ASN A 6 15.92 19.69 -4.79
C ASN A 6 14.74 19.23 -3.93
N ALA A 7 15.01 18.35 -2.97
CA ALA A 7 14.02 17.76 -2.06
C ALA A 7 13.35 18.79 -1.14
N GLU A 8 13.91 19.98 -1.00
CA GLU A 8 13.38 21.00 -0.09
C GLU A 8 12.16 21.78 -0.63
N LYS A 9 11.92 21.74 -1.95
CA LYS A 9 10.79 22.46 -2.56
C LYS A 9 9.44 21.74 -2.50
N GLN A 10 9.41 20.51 -2.02
CA GLN A 10 8.18 19.69 -1.97
C GLN A 10 7.38 19.82 -0.67
N LEU A 11 7.77 20.65 0.26
CA LEU A 11 7.13 20.76 1.58
C LEU A 11 6.06 21.86 1.70
N ALA A 12 5.87 22.68 0.70
CA ALA A 12 4.74 23.60 0.65
C ALA A 12 3.60 22.89 -0.07
N ALA A 13 2.61 22.40 0.71
CA ALA A 13 1.24 22.04 0.30
C ALA A 13 1.03 21.85 -1.24
N ALA A 14 1.84 21.01 -1.87
CA ALA A 14 1.57 20.61 -3.23
C ALA A 14 0.31 19.75 -3.18
N GLU A 15 -0.81 20.29 -3.66
CA GLU A 15 -2.00 19.49 -3.88
C GLU A 15 -1.68 18.44 -4.94
N TYR A 16 -1.47 17.22 -4.49
CA TYR A 16 -1.33 16.09 -5.39
C TYR A 16 -2.70 15.72 -5.95
N CYS A 17 -2.73 15.34 -7.22
CA CYS A 17 -3.96 14.88 -7.85
C CYS A 17 -4.26 13.43 -7.38
N PRO A 18 -5.33 13.18 -6.61
CA PRO A 18 -5.65 11.85 -6.10
C PRO A 18 -5.83 10.81 -7.21
N GLN A 19 -6.35 11.20 -8.38
CA GLN A 19 -6.52 10.30 -9.52
C GLN A 19 -5.18 9.86 -10.14
N LYS A 20 -4.19 10.74 -10.17
CA LYS A 20 -2.82 10.37 -10.59
C LYS A 20 -2.17 9.45 -9.57
N MET A 21 -2.41 9.69 -8.28
CA MET A 21 -1.93 8.81 -7.22
C MET A 21 -2.57 7.42 -7.32
N LEU A 22 -3.88 7.35 -7.60
CA LEU A 22 -4.59 6.10 -7.85
C LEU A 22 -3.95 5.32 -9.01
N THR A 23 -3.62 6.00 -10.12
CA THR A 23 -2.95 5.39 -11.27
C THR A 23 -1.60 4.80 -10.88
N VAL A 24 -0.80 5.53 -10.11
CA VAL A 24 0.51 5.04 -9.63
C VAL A 24 0.34 3.85 -8.67
N ALA A 25 -0.59 3.93 -7.72
CA ALA A 25 -0.88 2.83 -6.81
C ALA A 25 -1.29 1.55 -7.55
N ASN A 26 -2.18 1.69 -8.56
CA ASN A 26 -2.58 0.58 -9.42
C ASN A 26 -1.41 -0.02 -10.20
N SER A 27 -0.42 0.77 -10.61
CA SER A 27 0.76 0.25 -11.30
C SER A 27 1.55 -0.72 -10.42
N PHE A 28 1.76 -0.37 -9.14
CA PHE A 28 2.41 -1.26 -8.18
C PHE A 28 1.54 -2.46 -7.83
N PHE A 29 0.24 -2.25 -7.66
CA PHE A 29 -0.70 -3.34 -7.38
C PHE A 29 -0.70 -4.39 -8.50
N TYR A 30 -0.87 -3.97 -9.75
CA TYR A 30 -0.86 -4.90 -10.89
C TYR A 30 0.50 -5.53 -11.15
N ALA A 31 1.60 -4.85 -10.86
CA ALA A 31 2.92 -5.47 -10.92
C ALA A 31 3.04 -6.64 -9.94
N ALA A 32 2.52 -6.49 -8.72
CA ALA A 32 2.48 -7.57 -7.75
C ALA A 32 1.59 -8.74 -8.23
N GLU A 33 0.40 -8.44 -8.78
CA GLU A 33 -0.52 -9.46 -9.29
C GLU A 33 0.12 -10.26 -10.45
N VAL A 34 0.77 -9.58 -11.39
CA VAL A 34 1.46 -10.25 -12.51
C VAL A 34 2.60 -11.15 -12.00
N CYS A 35 3.35 -10.71 -11.01
CA CYS A 35 4.40 -11.52 -10.41
C CYS A 35 3.84 -12.74 -9.66
N ASP A 36 2.70 -12.57 -8.98
CA ASP A 36 2.04 -13.64 -8.22
C ASP A 36 1.39 -14.66 -9.14
N ASP A 37 0.78 -14.21 -10.25
CA ASP A 37 0.18 -15.07 -11.28
C ASP A 37 1.22 -15.78 -12.15
N SER A 38 2.49 -15.33 -12.14
CA SER A 38 3.56 -16.00 -12.85
C SER A 38 3.83 -17.35 -12.19
N TRP A 39 3.30 -18.40 -12.82
CA TRP A 39 3.39 -19.76 -12.27
C TRP A 39 4.84 -20.24 -12.17
N THR A 40 5.38 -20.17 -10.97
CA THR A 40 6.72 -20.68 -10.65
C THR A 40 6.58 -21.63 -9.46
N PRO A 41 7.09 -22.88 -9.55
CA PRO A 41 7.00 -23.81 -8.44
C PRO A 41 7.60 -23.23 -7.16
N PRO A 42 7.00 -23.46 -5.98
CA PRO A 42 7.52 -22.97 -4.69
C PRO A 42 8.95 -23.42 -4.36
N THR A 43 9.43 -24.49 -5.02
CA THR A 43 10.79 -25.03 -4.88
C THR A 43 11.83 -24.32 -5.76
N ASP A 44 11.39 -23.44 -6.66
CA ASP A 44 12.29 -22.66 -7.53
C ASP A 44 12.84 -21.46 -6.76
N GLU A 45 14.16 -21.23 -6.82
CA GLU A 45 14.79 -20.05 -6.22
C GLU A 45 14.20 -18.74 -6.75
N ARG A 46 13.77 -18.71 -8.01
CA ARG A 46 13.11 -17.54 -8.60
C ARG A 46 11.81 -17.20 -7.91
N TYR A 47 11.07 -18.20 -7.40
CA TYR A 47 9.86 -17.95 -6.63
C TYR A 47 10.15 -17.13 -5.36
N GLN A 48 11.22 -17.47 -4.64
CA GLN A 48 11.63 -16.72 -3.44
C GLN A 48 12.00 -15.27 -3.78
N GLN A 49 12.65 -15.04 -4.91
CA GLN A 49 12.98 -13.70 -5.38
C GLN A 49 11.73 -12.92 -5.80
N LEU A 50 10.76 -13.57 -6.45
CA LEU A 50 9.48 -12.96 -6.80
C LEU A 50 8.65 -12.58 -5.57
N LEU A 51 8.68 -13.37 -4.50
CA LEU A 51 7.97 -13.05 -3.26
C LEU A 51 8.36 -11.68 -2.70
N ILE A 52 9.65 -11.37 -2.70
CA ILE A 52 10.13 -10.04 -2.25
C ILE A 52 9.53 -8.93 -3.12
N ALA A 53 9.56 -9.10 -4.44
CA ALA A 53 8.99 -8.12 -5.37
C ALA A 53 7.48 -7.96 -5.18
N ILE A 54 6.75 -9.05 -5.00
CA ILE A 54 5.30 -9.07 -4.73
C ILE A 54 4.99 -8.26 -3.47
N PHE A 55 5.69 -8.52 -2.37
CA PHE A 55 5.45 -7.85 -1.09
C PHE A 55 5.78 -6.37 -1.14
N VAL A 56 6.92 -6.01 -1.71
CA VAL A 56 7.31 -4.59 -1.85
C VAL A 56 6.27 -3.84 -2.67
N ASN A 57 5.86 -4.39 -3.81
CA ASN A 57 4.87 -3.73 -4.67
C ASN A 57 3.50 -3.61 -3.98
N ARG A 58 3.04 -4.64 -3.25
CA ARG A 58 1.80 -4.57 -2.47
C ARG A 58 1.87 -3.53 -1.36
N ALA A 59 2.97 -3.48 -0.60
CA ALA A 59 3.16 -2.51 0.48
C ALA A 59 3.19 -1.07 -0.06
N VAL A 60 3.90 -0.83 -1.16
CA VAL A 60 3.94 0.49 -1.84
C VAL A 60 2.55 0.86 -2.36
N ALA A 61 1.83 -0.08 -2.97
CA ALA A 61 0.46 0.16 -3.43
C ALA A 61 -0.45 0.57 -2.27
N CYS A 62 -0.42 -0.15 -1.14
CA CYS A 62 -1.20 0.19 0.05
C CYS A 62 -0.91 1.60 0.54
N GLU A 63 0.36 1.96 0.66
CA GLU A 63 0.77 3.31 1.08
C GLU A 63 0.19 4.38 0.16
N ILE A 64 0.33 4.20 -1.15
CA ILE A 64 -0.13 5.20 -2.12
C ILE A 64 -1.66 5.25 -2.19
N PHE A 65 -2.38 4.12 -2.09
CA PHE A 65 -3.85 4.12 -1.99
C PHE A 65 -4.33 4.91 -0.79
N ILE A 66 -3.75 4.69 0.40
CA ILE A 66 -4.11 5.44 1.60
C ILE A 66 -3.83 6.92 1.39
N LYS A 67 -2.66 7.28 0.91
CA LYS A 67 -2.28 8.69 0.65
C LYS A 67 -3.20 9.34 -0.39
N ALA A 68 -3.63 8.63 -1.42
CA ALA A 68 -4.59 9.14 -2.39
C ALA A 68 -5.96 9.43 -1.76
N LEU A 69 -6.43 8.53 -0.88
CA LEU A 69 -7.67 8.72 -0.13
C LEU A 69 -7.56 9.92 0.84
N LEU A 70 -6.44 10.05 1.55
CA LEU A 70 -6.18 11.22 2.41
C LEU A 70 -6.19 12.53 1.62
N GLN A 71 -5.52 12.54 0.47
CA GLN A 71 -5.47 13.73 -0.38
C GLN A 71 -6.85 14.11 -0.93
N ASN A 72 -7.70 13.13 -1.23
CA ASN A 72 -9.09 13.37 -1.65
C ASN A 72 -9.92 14.08 -0.57
N GLU A 73 -9.62 13.82 0.69
CA GLU A 73 -10.25 14.48 1.85
C GLU A 73 -9.50 15.75 2.29
N HIS A 74 -8.57 16.23 1.47
CA HIS A 74 -7.73 17.40 1.77
C HIS A 74 -6.91 17.27 3.07
N ILE A 75 -6.63 16.03 3.48
CA ILE A 75 -5.75 15.75 4.61
C ILE A 75 -4.30 15.86 4.13
N PRO A 76 -3.47 16.71 4.77
CA PRO A 76 -2.08 16.92 4.35
C PRO A 76 -1.29 15.61 4.36
N LEU A 77 -0.54 15.37 3.28
CA LEU A 77 0.35 14.22 3.21
C LEU A 77 1.59 14.48 4.06
N THR A 78 1.95 13.47 4.83
CA THR A 78 3.18 13.44 5.63
C THR A 78 4.26 12.61 4.94
N LYS A 79 5.50 12.67 5.43
CA LYS A 79 6.59 11.78 5.02
C LYS A 79 6.45 10.37 5.65
N GLU A 80 5.29 10.07 6.22
CA GLU A 80 5.01 8.79 6.88
C GLU A 80 4.96 7.65 5.85
N HIS A 81 5.54 6.53 6.20
CA HIS A 81 5.52 5.28 5.43
C HIS A 81 4.91 4.12 6.22
N ASN A 82 4.72 4.29 7.52
CA ASN A 82 4.13 3.29 8.39
C ASN A 82 2.64 3.12 8.06
N LEU A 83 2.26 1.94 7.59
CA LEU A 83 0.89 1.68 7.13
C LEU A 83 -0.15 1.80 8.24
N LYS A 84 0.20 1.44 9.48
CA LYS A 84 -0.71 1.57 10.62
C LYS A 84 -0.99 3.04 10.93
N THR A 85 0.07 3.85 10.98
CA THR A 85 -0.06 5.30 11.20
C THR A 85 -0.88 5.96 10.09
N LEU A 86 -0.64 5.59 8.83
CA LEU A 86 -1.41 6.09 7.69
C LEU A 86 -2.88 5.65 7.76
N PHE A 87 -3.15 4.41 8.13
CA PHE A 87 -4.51 3.92 8.33
C PHE A 87 -5.26 4.73 9.38
N ASP A 88 -4.61 5.09 10.49
CA ASP A 88 -5.23 5.88 11.57
C ASP A 88 -5.59 7.30 11.15
N LEU A 89 -4.98 7.82 10.08
CA LEU A 89 -5.33 9.12 9.50
C LEU A 89 -6.53 9.07 8.55
N LEU A 90 -6.93 7.89 8.08
CA LEU A 90 -8.07 7.75 7.19
C LEU A 90 -9.37 8.24 7.84
N PRO A 91 -10.32 8.76 7.05
CA PRO A 91 -11.66 9.05 7.54
C PRO A 91 -12.29 7.86 8.27
N LEU A 92 -12.98 8.10 9.37
CA LEU A 92 -13.58 7.04 10.20
C LEU A 92 -14.51 6.11 9.41
N LYS A 93 -15.18 6.62 8.39
CA LYS A 93 -16.03 5.82 7.49
C LYS A 93 -15.21 4.75 6.76
N ILE A 94 -14.05 5.13 6.21
CA ILE A 94 -13.16 4.22 5.49
C ILE A 94 -12.51 3.22 6.45
N GLN A 95 -12.08 3.69 7.62
CA GLN A 95 -11.57 2.80 8.67
C GLN A 95 -12.61 1.76 9.07
N ALA A 96 -13.86 2.17 9.29
CA ALA A 96 -14.95 1.26 9.66
C ALA A 96 -15.23 0.24 8.55
N GLU A 97 -15.22 0.64 7.30
CA GLU A 97 -15.40 -0.24 6.16
C GLU A 97 -14.30 -1.29 6.09
N LEU A 98 -13.04 -0.87 6.20
CA LEU A 98 -11.90 -1.80 6.23
C LEU A 98 -11.98 -2.75 7.43
N LYS A 99 -12.34 -2.26 8.62
CA LYS A 99 -12.54 -3.10 9.81
C LYS A 99 -13.62 -4.17 9.58
N ASN A 100 -14.70 -3.81 8.92
CA ASN A 100 -15.77 -4.77 8.59
C ASN A 100 -15.30 -5.88 7.64
N CYS A 101 -14.39 -5.62 6.72
CA CYS A 101 -13.82 -6.65 5.86
C CYS A 101 -13.11 -7.76 6.65
N TYR A 102 -12.66 -7.46 7.85
CA TYR A 102 -11.87 -8.36 8.70
C TYR A 102 -12.58 -8.76 10.00
N ALA A 103 -13.88 -8.47 10.12
CA ALA A 103 -14.65 -8.74 11.35
C ALA A 103 -14.72 -10.22 11.76
N GLN A 104 -14.48 -11.14 10.82
CA GLN A 104 -14.51 -12.59 11.07
C GLN A 104 -13.12 -13.19 11.38
N MET A 105 -12.09 -12.36 11.46
CA MET A 105 -10.74 -12.83 11.79
C MET A 105 -10.57 -13.02 13.29
N ASP A 106 -9.70 -13.96 13.68
CA ASP A 106 -9.37 -14.23 15.10
C ASP A 106 -8.59 -13.09 15.76
N SER A 107 -7.92 -12.25 14.97
CA SER A 107 -7.17 -11.09 15.45
C SER A 107 -7.72 -9.79 14.85
N SER A 108 -7.56 -8.69 15.58
CA SER A 108 -8.01 -7.38 15.10
C SER A 108 -7.24 -6.93 13.85
N ILE A 109 -7.88 -6.08 13.03
CA ILE A 109 -7.19 -5.44 11.90
C ILE A 109 -5.99 -4.61 12.39
N GLU A 110 -6.11 -4.00 13.56
CA GLU A 110 -5.04 -3.21 14.18
C GLU A 110 -3.80 -4.06 14.46
N ASP A 111 -3.98 -5.28 15.00
CA ASP A 111 -2.88 -6.21 15.25
C ASP A 111 -2.21 -6.64 13.95
N LYS A 112 -3.00 -6.93 12.91
CA LYS A 112 -2.48 -7.27 11.59
C LYS A 112 -1.76 -6.10 10.92
N LEU A 113 -2.29 -4.89 11.05
CA LEU A 113 -1.64 -3.69 10.54
C LEU A 113 -0.32 -3.42 11.23
N ASN A 114 -0.22 -3.67 12.54
CA ASN A 114 1.05 -3.54 13.25
C ASN A 114 2.11 -4.52 12.72
N LEU A 115 1.73 -5.73 12.31
CA LEU A 115 2.66 -6.68 11.71
C LEU A 115 3.20 -6.28 10.35
N ILE A 116 2.42 -5.53 9.57
CA ILE A 116 2.82 -5.06 8.23
C ILE A 116 3.20 -3.57 8.19
N ALA A 117 3.19 -2.91 9.34
CA ALA A 117 3.29 -1.45 9.43
C ALA A 117 4.49 -0.87 8.68
N ASP A 118 5.64 -1.49 8.85
CA ASP A 118 6.91 -1.07 8.25
C ASP A 118 7.34 -1.95 7.07
N SER A 119 6.42 -2.75 6.52
CA SER A 119 6.71 -3.76 5.49
C SER A 119 7.46 -3.19 4.30
N PHE A 120 7.14 -1.98 3.86
CA PHE A 120 7.86 -1.34 2.74
C PHE A 120 9.34 -1.13 3.06
N ILE A 121 9.67 -0.74 4.29
CA ILE A 121 11.05 -0.50 4.72
C ILE A 121 11.75 -1.83 4.98
N GLU A 122 11.13 -2.70 5.77
CA GLU A 122 11.70 -3.96 6.22
C GLU A 122 12.00 -4.91 5.06
N ILE A 123 11.06 -5.08 4.13
CA ILE A 123 11.24 -5.98 2.99
C ILE A 123 12.33 -5.48 2.05
N ARG A 124 12.43 -4.17 1.83
CA ARG A 124 13.46 -3.57 0.99
C ARG A 124 14.86 -3.83 1.51
N TYR A 125 15.01 -3.96 2.83
CA TYR A 125 16.25 -4.26 3.52
C TYR A 125 16.29 -5.68 4.09
N ALA A 126 15.55 -6.61 3.46
CA ALA A 126 15.45 -8.00 3.90
C ALA A 126 16.81 -8.71 4.08
N TYR A 127 17.81 -8.30 3.31
CA TYR A 127 19.17 -8.83 3.41
C TYR A 127 19.89 -8.47 4.71
N GLU A 128 19.37 -7.51 5.49
CA GLU A 128 19.93 -7.10 6.78
C GLU A 128 19.35 -7.92 7.96
N TYR A 129 18.29 -8.68 7.71
CA TYR A 129 17.55 -9.40 8.74
C TYR A 129 17.77 -10.91 8.65
N SER A 130 17.94 -11.56 9.80
CA SER A 130 18.03 -13.03 9.88
C SER A 130 16.68 -13.73 9.66
N SER A 131 15.57 -13.02 9.90
CA SER A 131 14.21 -13.48 9.66
C SER A 131 13.28 -12.28 9.50
N LEU A 132 12.32 -12.40 8.56
CA LEU A 132 11.24 -11.44 8.38
C LEU A 132 9.92 -12.11 8.75
N SER A 133 9.15 -11.45 9.59
CA SER A 133 7.78 -11.83 9.86
C SER A 133 6.87 -11.06 8.89
N ILE A 134 6.38 -11.74 7.86
CA ILE A 134 5.47 -11.18 6.88
C ILE A 134 4.16 -11.94 6.99
N GLU A 135 3.04 -11.22 6.87
CA GLU A 135 1.68 -11.78 6.77
C GLU A 135 1.17 -11.63 5.32
N PRO A 136 1.63 -12.50 4.38
CA PRO A 136 1.31 -12.33 2.96
C PRO A 136 -0.17 -12.30 2.65
N PRO A 137 -1.01 -13.20 3.20
CA PRO A 137 -2.44 -13.20 2.89
C PRO A 137 -3.16 -11.94 3.37
N PHE A 138 -2.74 -11.38 4.51
CA PHE A 138 -3.33 -10.15 5.00
C PHE A 138 -2.93 -8.95 4.12
N LEU A 139 -1.65 -8.81 3.79
CA LEU A 139 -1.18 -7.72 2.93
C LEU A 139 -1.85 -7.76 1.54
N GLU A 140 -2.04 -8.95 0.98
CA GLU A 140 -2.75 -9.14 -0.29
C GLU A 140 -4.20 -8.66 -0.19
N SER A 141 -4.94 -9.17 0.78
CA SER A 141 -6.36 -8.81 0.94
C SER A 141 -6.53 -7.33 1.31
N PHE A 142 -5.62 -6.78 2.10
CA PHE A 142 -5.62 -5.37 2.48
C PHE A 142 -5.39 -4.47 1.25
N ALA A 143 -4.43 -4.83 0.39
CA ALA A 143 -4.19 -4.11 -0.85
C ALA A 143 -5.42 -4.15 -1.79
N ARG A 144 -6.10 -5.30 -1.92
CA ARG A 144 -7.32 -5.43 -2.72
C ARG A 144 -8.46 -4.57 -2.18
N ASN A 145 -8.72 -4.63 -0.88
CA ASN A 145 -9.78 -3.84 -0.25
C ASN A 145 -9.50 -2.34 -0.39
N LEU A 146 -8.25 -1.91 -0.20
CA LEU A 146 -7.86 -0.51 -0.42
C LEU A 146 -8.04 -0.09 -1.88
N GLN A 147 -7.68 -0.95 -2.83
CA GLN A 147 -7.87 -0.68 -4.26
C GLN A 147 -9.35 -0.48 -4.58
N GLU A 148 -10.21 -1.38 -4.13
CA GLU A 148 -11.65 -1.29 -4.38
C GLU A 148 -12.24 0.02 -3.83
N ILE A 149 -11.89 0.39 -2.60
CA ILE A 149 -12.31 1.64 -1.99
C ILE A 149 -11.75 2.84 -2.78
N ALA A 150 -10.47 2.83 -3.11
CA ALA A 150 -9.84 3.92 -3.83
C ALA A 150 -10.44 4.11 -5.23
N ILE A 151 -10.71 3.04 -5.96
CA ILE A 151 -11.36 3.10 -7.28
C ILE A 151 -12.77 3.68 -7.14
N ARG A 152 -13.53 3.27 -6.14
CA ARG A 152 -14.89 3.79 -5.89
C ARG A 152 -14.88 5.28 -5.54
N GLU A 153 -13.97 5.70 -4.66
CA GLU A 153 -13.94 7.09 -4.17
C GLU A 153 -13.28 8.06 -5.19
N LEU A 154 -12.27 7.60 -5.93
CA LEU A 154 -11.41 8.44 -6.77
C LEU A 154 -11.56 8.18 -8.27
N GLY A 155 -12.17 7.07 -8.65
CA GLY A 155 -12.36 6.70 -10.05
C GLY A 155 -13.31 7.66 -10.79
N PRO A 156 -13.37 7.57 -12.11
CA PRO A 156 -14.27 8.42 -12.89
C PRO A 156 -15.71 8.18 -12.45
N LYS A 157 -16.32 9.20 -11.87
CA LYS A 157 -17.75 9.18 -11.59
C LYS A 157 -18.45 9.18 -12.95
N ASN A 158 -19.02 8.05 -13.34
CA ASN A 158 -19.88 8.00 -14.51
C ASN A 158 -20.96 9.08 -14.31
N LYS A 159 -20.86 10.14 -15.09
CA LYS A 159 -21.95 11.10 -15.23
C LYS A 159 -23.11 10.32 -15.85
N MET A 160 -24.05 9.90 -15.02
CA MET A 160 -25.37 9.53 -15.51
C MET A 160 -26.04 10.75 -16.12
#